data_5c58eec3d9a0be1328bdf14c19a80ae2
#
_entry.id   5c58eec3d9a0be1328bdf14c19a80ae2
#
_cell.length_a   1.000
_cell.length_b   1.000
_cell.length_c   1.000
_cell.angle_alpha   90.00
_cell.angle_beta   90.00
_cell.angle_gamma   90.00
#
_symmetry.space_group_name_H-M   'P 1'
#
loop_
_entity.id
_entity.type
_entity.pdbx_description
1 polymer ?
#
loop_
_entity_poly.entity_id
_entity_poly.type
_entity_poly.pdbx_seq_one_letter_code
_entity_poly.pdbx_strand_id
1 'polypeptide(L)'
;MTDRLKVWLISDRVRRCRLLGLADTTVRAGESPRLIFALEAGVAHDLDQAAHHLRAPLHSVVANFQIIAKMPRGSTSFEVARVVDDYSACTIEVPAGPLTTATSHELRVELDGVQLLGDDGVHPRVWVDVLPGELTHPAACTLAALRAPLRGNNKPAERKPSDDRVVHVAAAEVARLVVHARDRWGNRRAAPSAEDEFYVTVRPSGGAPVAAAADDEGCAGEARGDGSYAVTFSRRRAGTYEARAWLRGEAAGKGVRVVVAEGPLDFTQSGAAGDGLRVARAGVPTSFVIEARDRFGNLR
;
A
#
# COMPACT_ATOMS: atom_id res chain seq x y z
N MET A 1 -50.42 -16.12 8.84
CA MET A 1 -50.51 -16.51 7.44
C MET A 1 -49.47 -15.80 6.55
N THR A 2 -49.11 -14.58 6.91
CA THR A 2 -48.13 -13.73 6.15
C THR A 2 -46.69 -14.28 6.16
N ASP A 3 -46.18 -14.88 7.24
CA ASP A 3 -44.79 -15.29 7.34
C ASP A 3 -44.47 -16.56 6.54
N ARG A 4 -45.41 -17.49 6.42
CA ARG A 4 -45.20 -18.69 5.58
C ARG A 4 -45.16 -18.35 4.10
N LEU A 5 -45.92 -17.36 3.65
CA LEU A 5 -45.91 -16.90 2.26
C LEU A 5 -44.59 -16.18 1.93
N LYS A 6 -44.07 -15.36 2.85
CA LYS A 6 -42.76 -14.74 2.70
C LYS A 6 -41.63 -15.75 2.58
N VAL A 7 -41.59 -16.76 3.44
CA VAL A 7 -40.59 -17.82 3.40
C VAL A 7 -40.68 -18.62 2.10
N TRP A 8 -41.90 -18.90 1.58
CA TRP A 8 -42.08 -19.60 0.32
C TRP A 8 -41.62 -18.76 -0.88
N LEU A 9 -41.95 -17.48 -0.93
CA LEU A 9 -41.51 -16.53 -1.97
C LEU A 9 -39.98 -16.38 -1.99
N ILE A 10 -39.33 -16.28 -0.83
CA ILE A 10 -37.87 -16.19 -0.71
C ILE A 10 -37.19 -17.45 -1.20
N SER A 11 -37.68 -18.63 -0.77
CA SER A 11 -37.08 -19.92 -1.15
C SER A 11 -37.22 -20.23 -2.65
N ASP A 12 -38.32 -19.82 -3.26
CA ASP A 12 -38.55 -20.02 -4.70
C ASP A 12 -37.70 -19.08 -5.55
N ARG A 13 -37.52 -17.82 -5.12
CA ARG A 13 -36.61 -16.86 -5.79
C ARG A 13 -35.16 -17.36 -5.80
N VAL A 14 -34.67 -17.86 -4.67
CA VAL A 14 -33.32 -18.38 -4.56
C VAL A 14 -33.12 -19.57 -5.52
N ARG A 15 -34.09 -20.41 -5.67
CA ARG A 15 -34.04 -21.57 -6.58
C ARG A 15 -34.04 -21.19 -8.07
N ARG A 16 -34.60 -20.01 -8.42
CA ARG A 16 -34.73 -19.56 -9.80
C ARG A 16 -33.72 -18.43 -10.17
N CYS A 17 -32.89 -18.04 -9.22
CA CYS A 17 -31.80 -17.10 -9.45
C CYS A 17 -30.47 -17.86 -9.54
N ARG A 18 -29.77 -17.74 -10.66
CA ARG A 18 -28.47 -18.40 -10.89
C ARG A 18 -27.39 -17.38 -11.11
N LEU A 19 -26.27 -17.54 -10.44
CA LEU A 19 -25.08 -16.75 -10.69
C LEU A 19 -24.37 -17.26 -11.94
N LEU A 20 -24.34 -16.46 -13.00
CA LEU A 20 -23.66 -16.77 -14.25
C LEU A 20 -22.16 -16.52 -14.18
N GLY A 21 -21.71 -15.53 -13.37
CA GLY A 21 -20.31 -15.18 -13.24
C GLY A 21 -20.08 -13.69 -13.00
N LEU A 22 -18.91 -13.23 -13.45
CA LEU A 22 -18.48 -11.82 -13.41
C LEU A 22 -18.48 -11.25 -14.83
N ALA A 23 -18.86 -9.96 -14.95
CA ALA A 23 -18.63 -9.18 -16.16
C ALA A 23 -17.12 -8.93 -16.35
N ASP A 24 -16.41 -8.63 -15.23
CA ASP A 24 -14.99 -8.33 -15.22
C ASP A 24 -14.31 -9.22 -14.18
N THR A 25 -13.37 -10.06 -14.59
CA THR A 25 -12.58 -10.93 -13.69
C THR A 25 -11.42 -10.21 -13.04
N THR A 26 -11.09 -9.02 -13.54
CA THR A 26 -10.01 -8.16 -13.04
C THR A 26 -10.52 -6.73 -12.93
N VAL A 27 -10.33 -6.12 -11.75
CA VAL A 27 -10.73 -4.73 -11.47
C VAL A 27 -9.60 -4.01 -10.73
N ARG A 28 -9.66 -2.67 -10.67
CA ARG A 28 -8.72 -1.91 -9.85
C ARG A 28 -9.26 -1.67 -8.45
N ALA A 29 -8.35 -1.48 -7.48
CA ALA A 29 -8.73 -1.15 -6.12
C ALA A 29 -9.62 0.11 -6.10
N GLY A 30 -10.76 0.00 -5.41
CA GLY A 30 -11.82 1.00 -5.35
C GLY A 30 -12.90 0.84 -6.39
N GLU A 31 -12.74 -0.04 -7.38
CA GLU A 31 -13.79 -0.41 -8.31
C GLU A 31 -14.67 -1.53 -7.76
N SER A 32 -15.88 -1.60 -8.27
CA SER A 32 -16.87 -2.62 -7.89
C SER A 32 -17.02 -3.61 -9.04
N PRO A 33 -16.54 -4.85 -8.90
CA PRO A 33 -16.79 -5.88 -9.92
C PRO A 33 -18.29 -6.15 -10.02
N ARG A 34 -18.77 -6.47 -11.22
CA ARG A 34 -20.17 -6.71 -11.51
C ARG A 34 -20.44 -8.20 -11.62
N LEU A 35 -21.37 -8.69 -10.79
CA LEU A 35 -21.87 -10.04 -10.83
C LEU A 35 -23.05 -10.13 -11.79
N ILE A 36 -23.11 -11.16 -12.60
CA ILE A 36 -24.19 -11.40 -13.58
C ILE A 36 -25.05 -12.55 -13.09
N PHE A 37 -26.34 -12.30 -12.95
CA PHE A 37 -27.32 -13.30 -12.54
C PHE A 37 -28.32 -13.53 -13.68
N ALA A 38 -28.72 -14.79 -13.86
CA ALA A 38 -29.89 -15.14 -14.66
C ALA A 38 -31.09 -15.31 -13.73
N LEU A 39 -32.23 -14.79 -14.16
CA LEU A 39 -33.53 -15.02 -13.54
C LEU A 39 -34.37 -15.90 -14.48
N GLU A 40 -34.95 -16.97 -13.98
CA GLU A 40 -35.85 -17.80 -14.77
C GLU A 40 -37.17 -17.08 -15.00
N ALA A 41 -37.66 -17.08 -16.23
CA ALA A 41 -38.83 -16.33 -16.68
C ALA A 41 -40.15 -16.65 -15.95
N GLY A 42 -40.22 -17.75 -15.20
CA GLY A 42 -41.42 -18.14 -14.44
C GLY A 42 -41.66 -17.33 -13.15
N VAL A 43 -40.64 -16.60 -12.67
CA VAL A 43 -40.76 -15.82 -11.41
C VAL A 43 -41.73 -14.66 -11.53
N ALA A 44 -41.83 -14.04 -12.70
CA ALA A 44 -42.73 -12.94 -12.92
C ALA A 44 -44.21 -13.36 -12.88
N HIS A 45 -44.53 -14.48 -13.49
CA HIS A 45 -45.92 -14.95 -13.58
C HIS A 45 -46.47 -15.39 -12.22
N ASP A 46 -45.66 -16.08 -11.41
CA ASP A 46 -46.07 -16.53 -10.07
C ASP A 46 -46.19 -15.37 -9.08
N LEU A 47 -45.36 -14.30 -9.25
CA LEU A 47 -45.47 -13.08 -8.47
C LEU A 47 -46.72 -12.27 -8.83
N ASP A 48 -47.07 -12.22 -10.10
CA ASP A 48 -48.29 -11.57 -10.57
C ASP A 48 -49.56 -12.28 -10.07
N GLN A 49 -49.55 -13.61 -10.05
CA GLN A 49 -50.65 -14.40 -9.44
C GLN A 49 -50.71 -14.19 -7.91
N ALA A 50 -49.55 -14.20 -7.22
CA ALA A 50 -49.53 -13.93 -5.79
C ALA A 50 -49.96 -12.51 -5.44
N ALA A 51 -49.63 -11.52 -6.27
CA ALA A 51 -50.07 -10.12 -6.13
C ALA A 51 -51.57 -9.98 -6.34
N HIS A 52 -52.12 -10.68 -7.30
CA HIS A 52 -53.57 -10.70 -7.54
C HIS A 52 -54.35 -11.22 -6.31
N HIS A 53 -53.81 -12.22 -5.62
CA HIS A 53 -54.41 -12.72 -4.40
C HIS A 53 -54.22 -11.80 -3.20
N LEU A 54 -53.18 -10.97 -3.16
CA LEU A 54 -52.88 -10.08 -2.04
C LEU A 54 -53.46 -8.67 -2.19
N ARG A 55 -54.12 -8.36 -3.31
CA ARG A 55 -54.67 -7.00 -3.68
C ARG A 55 -53.64 -5.87 -3.51
N ALA A 56 -52.37 -6.15 -3.66
CA ALA A 56 -51.30 -5.14 -3.62
C ALA A 56 -50.69 -4.94 -5.00
N PRO A 57 -50.52 -3.71 -5.47
CA PRO A 57 -49.81 -3.46 -6.72
C PRO A 57 -48.33 -3.78 -6.51
N LEU A 58 -47.89 -4.93 -6.98
CA LEU A 58 -46.47 -5.31 -7.00
C LEU A 58 -45.85 -4.77 -8.30
N HIS A 59 -45.57 -3.47 -8.31
CA HIS A 59 -44.90 -2.86 -9.44
C HIS A 59 -43.39 -2.99 -9.40
N SER A 60 -42.81 -3.43 -8.24
CA SER A 60 -41.37 -3.69 -8.13
C SER A 60 -41.08 -4.66 -7.00
N VAL A 61 -40.12 -5.55 -7.21
CA VAL A 61 -39.61 -6.46 -6.18
C VAL A 61 -38.20 -6.04 -5.82
N VAL A 62 -37.97 -5.78 -4.54
CA VAL A 62 -36.62 -5.51 -4.04
C VAL A 62 -35.95 -6.84 -3.71
N ALA A 63 -34.88 -7.16 -4.43
CA ALA A 63 -34.01 -8.30 -4.13
C ALA A 63 -32.81 -7.78 -3.30
N ASN A 64 -32.59 -8.36 -2.15
CA ASN A 64 -31.48 -8.01 -1.26
C ASN A 64 -30.33 -9.00 -1.46
N PHE A 65 -29.27 -8.55 -2.11
CA PHE A 65 -28.05 -9.31 -2.29
C PHE A 65 -27.07 -8.97 -1.16
N GLN A 66 -26.57 -9.99 -0.48
CA GLN A 66 -25.42 -9.87 0.39
C GLN A 66 -24.21 -10.51 -0.30
N ILE A 67 -23.20 -9.70 -0.61
CA ILE A 67 -22.00 -10.15 -1.31
C ILE A 67 -20.85 -10.14 -0.31
N ILE A 68 -20.24 -11.30 -0.10
CA ILE A 68 -19.13 -11.49 0.83
C ILE A 68 -17.86 -11.71 0.01
N ALA A 69 -16.94 -10.74 0.06
CA ALA A 69 -15.62 -10.85 -0.55
C ALA A 69 -14.62 -11.42 0.48
N LYS A 70 -14.13 -12.62 0.24
CA LYS A 70 -13.11 -13.27 1.08
C LYS A 70 -11.72 -13.04 0.50
N MET A 71 -10.81 -12.66 1.38
CA MET A 71 -9.39 -12.46 1.12
C MET A 71 -8.56 -13.46 1.94
N PRO A 72 -7.26 -13.67 1.64
CA PRO A 72 -6.38 -14.49 2.47
C PRO A 72 -6.29 -14.06 3.94
N ARG A 73 -6.58 -12.77 4.23
CA ARG A 73 -6.55 -12.20 5.58
C ARG A 73 -7.82 -11.40 5.88
N GLY A 74 -8.98 -12.06 5.91
CA GLY A 74 -10.23 -11.44 6.30
C GLY A 74 -11.33 -11.53 5.26
N SER A 75 -12.45 -10.84 5.50
CA SER A 75 -13.58 -10.76 4.57
C SER A 75 -14.24 -9.39 4.70
N THR A 76 -14.83 -8.91 3.62
CA THR A 76 -15.66 -7.70 3.58
C THR A 76 -17.03 -8.09 3.07
N SER A 77 -18.09 -7.57 3.66
CA SER A 77 -19.47 -7.82 3.25
C SER A 77 -20.09 -6.54 2.70
N PHE A 78 -20.85 -6.67 1.63
CA PHE A 78 -21.60 -5.60 0.99
C PHE A 78 -23.06 -6.00 0.88
N GLU A 79 -23.96 -5.10 1.24
CA GLU A 79 -25.39 -5.24 1.05
C GLU A 79 -25.82 -4.39 -0.14
N VAL A 80 -26.46 -5.02 -1.11
CA VAL A 80 -26.94 -4.34 -2.33
C VAL A 80 -28.41 -4.66 -2.48
N ALA A 81 -29.25 -3.64 -2.33
CA ALA A 81 -30.67 -3.73 -2.68
C ALA A 81 -30.85 -3.39 -4.15
N ARG A 82 -31.45 -4.28 -4.94
CA ARG A 82 -31.75 -4.05 -6.35
C ARG A 82 -33.24 -4.12 -6.55
N VAL A 83 -33.79 -3.05 -7.13
CA VAL A 83 -35.17 -3.04 -7.60
C VAL A 83 -35.19 -3.72 -8.96
N VAL A 84 -36.02 -4.74 -9.12
CA VAL A 84 -36.19 -5.47 -10.40
C VAL A 84 -37.54 -5.02 -10.96
N ASP A 85 -37.50 -4.02 -11.86
CA ASP A 85 -38.70 -3.45 -12.47
C ASP A 85 -39.14 -4.17 -13.75
N ASP A 86 -38.20 -4.82 -14.43
CA ASP A 86 -38.47 -5.52 -15.70
C ASP A 86 -38.12 -6.99 -15.57
N TYR A 87 -39.16 -7.81 -15.48
CA TYR A 87 -39.05 -9.26 -15.40
C TYR A 87 -38.82 -9.93 -16.77
N SER A 88 -38.85 -9.14 -17.85
CA SER A 88 -38.50 -9.63 -19.19
C SER A 88 -37.01 -9.78 -19.41
N ALA A 89 -36.18 -9.09 -18.57
CA ALA A 89 -34.73 -9.20 -18.61
C ALA A 89 -34.28 -10.53 -18.00
N CYS A 90 -33.76 -11.42 -18.83
CA CYS A 90 -33.21 -12.70 -18.39
C CYS A 90 -31.94 -12.57 -17.53
N THR A 91 -31.31 -11.41 -17.47
CA THR A 91 -30.05 -11.17 -16.72
C THR A 91 -30.07 -9.85 -15.98
N ILE A 92 -29.51 -9.85 -14.76
CA ILE A 92 -29.29 -8.64 -13.97
C ILE A 92 -27.81 -8.52 -13.60
N GLU A 93 -27.31 -7.30 -13.61
CA GLU A 93 -25.95 -7.00 -13.10
C GLU A 93 -26.04 -6.38 -11.70
N VAL A 94 -25.27 -6.95 -10.77
CA VAL A 94 -25.20 -6.47 -9.39
C VAL A 94 -23.76 -6.10 -9.04
N PRO A 95 -23.46 -4.84 -8.66
CA PRO A 95 -22.14 -4.46 -8.23
C PRO A 95 -21.79 -5.15 -6.90
N ALA A 96 -20.61 -5.76 -6.82
CA ALA A 96 -20.15 -6.45 -5.60
C ALA A 96 -19.69 -5.50 -4.48
N GLY A 97 -19.70 -4.19 -4.72
CA GLY A 97 -19.13 -3.19 -3.83
C GLY A 97 -17.63 -2.93 -4.09
N PRO A 98 -17.09 -1.78 -3.62
CA PRO A 98 -15.72 -1.39 -3.92
C PRO A 98 -14.72 -2.25 -3.16
N LEU A 99 -13.90 -3.02 -3.90
CA LEU A 99 -12.81 -3.81 -3.34
C LEU A 99 -11.54 -2.96 -3.27
N THR A 100 -10.97 -2.80 -2.08
CA THR A 100 -9.84 -1.87 -1.84
C THR A 100 -8.50 -2.55 -1.68
N THR A 101 -8.46 -3.85 -1.43
CA THR A 101 -7.22 -4.61 -1.22
C THR A 101 -6.80 -5.32 -2.49
N ALA A 102 -5.61 -5.00 -3.01
CA ALA A 102 -5.07 -5.60 -4.22
C ALA A 102 -4.61 -7.05 -3.96
N THR A 103 -5.50 -7.98 -4.24
CA THR A 103 -5.30 -9.44 -4.15
C THR A 103 -6.44 -10.14 -4.87
N SER A 104 -6.37 -11.47 -5.00
CA SER A 104 -7.50 -12.27 -5.45
C SER A 104 -8.54 -12.39 -4.34
N HIS A 105 -9.81 -12.15 -4.67
CA HIS A 105 -10.95 -12.25 -3.79
C HIS A 105 -11.90 -13.37 -4.24
N GLU A 106 -12.31 -14.22 -3.33
CA GLU A 106 -13.42 -15.15 -3.54
C GLU A 106 -14.73 -14.44 -3.19
N LEU A 107 -15.61 -14.29 -4.17
CA LEU A 107 -16.94 -13.69 -3.95
C LEU A 107 -17.96 -14.79 -3.67
N ARG A 108 -18.74 -14.61 -2.62
CA ARG A 108 -19.90 -15.42 -2.26
C ARG A 108 -21.13 -14.54 -2.22
N VAL A 109 -22.23 -15.08 -2.66
CA VAL A 109 -23.48 -14.32 -2.79
C VAL A 109 -24.59 -15.00 -2.02
N GLU A 110 -25.27 -14.21 -1.20
CA GLU A 110 -26.52 -14.59 -0.57
C GLU A 110 -27.65 -13.71 -1.13
N LEU A 111 -28.78 -14.29 -1.40
CA LEU A 111 -30.00 -13.61 -1.80
C LEU A 111 -31.02 -13.78 -0.69
N ASP A 112 -31.50 -12.66 -0.13
CA ASP A 112 -32.45 -12.64 1.00
C ASP A 112 -32.00 -13.54 2.18
N GLY A 113 -30.68 -13.59 2.47
CA GLY A 113 -30.09 -14.39 3.54
C GLY A 113 -29.88 -15.88 3.24
N VAL A 114 -30.11 -16.29 1.98
CA VAL A 114 -29.89 -17.68 1.54
C VAL A 114 -28.78 -17.71 0.51
N GLN A 115 -27.77 -18.56 0.74
CA GLN A 115 -26.65 -18.69 -0.17
C GLN A 115 -27.11 -19.32 -1.48
N LEU A 116 -26.75 -18.70 -2.62
CA LEU A 116 -27.06 -19.23 -3.94
C LEU A 116 -26.29 -20.52 -4.21
N LEU A 117 -26.96 -21.47 -4.82
CA LEU A 117 -26.38 -22.71 -5.34
C LEU A 117 -26.16 -22.62 -6.84
N GLY A 118 -25.09 -23.24 -7.34
CA GLY A 118 -24.88 -23.45 -8.76
C GLY A 118 -25.72 -24.61 -9.29
N ASP A 119 -25.63 -24.86 -10.61
CA ASP A 119 -26.38 -25.93 -11.30
C ASP A 119 -26.01 -27.32 -10.78
N ASP A 120 -24.83 -27.48 -10.21
CA ASP A 120 -24.29 -28.70 -9.62
C ASP A 120 -24.70 -28.92 -8.16
N GLY A 121 -25.51 -28.04 -7.58
CA GLY A 121 -25.88 -28.01 -6.16
C GLY A 121 -24.77 -27.60 -5.23
N VAL A 122 -23.63 -27.14 -5.77
CA VAL A 122 -22.50 -26.59 -5.01
C VAL A 122 -22.55 -25.07 -5.03
N HIS A 123 -22.06 -24.42 -3.98
CA HIS A 123 -21.97 -22.96 -3.96
C HIS A 123 -20.98 -22.46 -5.01
N PRO A 124 -21.41 -21.63 -5.97
CA PRO A 124 -20.51 -21.11 -7.00
C PRO A 124 -19.43 -20.27 -6.36
N ARG A 125 -18.16 -20.56 -6.70
CA ARG A 125 -17.00 -19.79 -6.30
C ARG A 125 -16.60 -18.89 -7.45
N VAL A 126 -16.72 -17.60 -7.25
CA VAL A 126 -16.35 -16.60 -8.25
C VAL A 126 -15.12 -15.87 -7.73
N TRP A 127 -14.09 -15.81 -8.57
CA TRP A 127 -12.83 -15.15 -8.23
C TRP A 127 -12.69 -13.87 -9.02
N VAL A 128 -12.25 -12.81 -8.33
CA VAL A 128 -11.89 -11.54 -8.95
C VAL A 128 -10.51 -11.12 -8.49
N ASP A 129 -9.67 -10.74 -9.44
CA ASP A 129 -8.34 -10.21 -9.17
C ASP A 129 -8.41 -8.69 -9.08
N VAL A 130 -8.05 -8.16 -7.91
CA VAL A 130 -7.99 -6.73 -7.66
C VAL A 130 -6.55 -6.25 -7.83
N LEU A 131 -6.34 -5.40 -8.82
CA LEU A 131 -5.07 -4.72 -9.06
C LEU A 131 -4.96 -3.46 -8.20
N PRO A 132 -3.74 -2.98 -7.91
CA PRO A 132 -3.56 -1.68 -7.27
C PRO A 132 -4.22 -0.55 -8.07
N GLY A 133 -4.65 0.50 -7.38
CA GLY A 133 -5.21 1.69 -8.01
C GLY A 133 -4.26 2.33 -9.01
N GLU A 134 -4.79 3.09 -9.96
CA GLU A 134 -4.02 3.63 -11.08
C GLU A 134 -3.03 4.71 -10.65
N LEU A 135 -3.42 5.54 -9.69
CA LEU A 135 -2.61 6.68 -9.25
C LEU A 135 -1.84 6.36 -7.97
N THR A 136 -0.60 6.81 -7.94
CA THR A 136 0.22 6.80 -6.73
C THR A 136 -0.22 7.91 -5.78
N HIS A 137 -0.44 7.56 -4.50
CA HIS A 137 -0.84 8.49 -3.47
C HIS A 137 0.33 8.83 -2.55
N PRO A 138 0.80 10.09 -2.50
CA PRO A 138 2.01 10.46 -1.76
C PRO A 138 2.00 10.00 -0.29
N ALA A 139 0.93 10.28 0.46
CA ALA A 139 0.85 9.93 1.89
C ALA A 139 0.88 8.42 2.17
N ALA A 140 0.49 7.58 1.21
CA ALA A 140 0.52 6.12 1.34
C ALA A 140 1.89 5.51 1.03
N CYS A 141 2.76 6.21 0.30
CA CYS A 141 4.10 5.76 -0.06
C CYS A 141 4.98 5.49 1.17
N THR A 142 6.02 4.69 1.00
CA THR A 142 6.99 4.42 2.07
C THR A 142 8.40 4.62 1.58
N LEU A 143 9.23 5.27 2.41
CA LEU A 143 10.67 5.41 2.21
C LEU A 143 11.39 4.49 3.19
N ALA A 144 12.36 3.73 2.71
CA ALA A 144 13.14 2.78 3.51
C ALA A 144 14.60 2.69 3.03
N ALA A 145 15.47 2.09 3.85
CA ALA A 145 16.82 1.75 3.44
C ALA A 145 16.80 0.66 2.36
N LEU A 146 17.49 0.89 1.25
CA LEU A 146 17.73 -0.15 0.26
C LEU A 146 18.90 -1.00 0.71
N ARG A 147 18.62 -2.20 1.20
CA ARG A 147 19.65 -3.15 1.65
C ARG A 147 20.13 -3.98 0.46
N ALA A 148 21.44 -4.21 0.39
CA ALA A 148 21.98 -5.21 -0.51
C ALA A 148 21.42 -6.59 -0.12
N PRO A 149 21.08 -7.48 -1.09
CA PRO A 149 20.70 -8.84 -0.79
C PRO A 149 21.84 -9.51 0.01
N LEU A 150 21.51 -10.08 1.16
CA LEU A 150 22.46 -10.81 1.97
C LEU A 150 23.00 -11.99 1.13
N ARG A 151 24.28 -11.95 0.77
CA ARG A 151 24.98 -13.10 0.20
C ARG A 151 25.25 -14.08 1.35
N GLY A 152 24.48 -15.15 1.44
CA GLY A 152 24.71 -16.25 2.40
C GLY A 152 23.41 -16.83 2.95
N ASN A 153 23.45 -18.12 3.28
CA ASN A 153 22.35 -18.96 3.80
C ASN A 153 21.90 -18.59 5.24
N ASN A 154 22.12 -17.38 5.70
CA ASN A 154 21.63 -16.95 7.00
C ASN A 154 20.14 -16.61 6.88
N LYS A 155 19.29 -17.41 7.55
CA LYS A 155 17.88 -17.10 7.77
C LYS A 155 17.76 -15.63 8.17
N PRO A 156 16.83 -14.86 7.55
CA PRO A 156 16.59 -13.49 7.97
C PRO A 156 16.19 -13.53 9.45
N ALA A 157 17.04 -12.98 10.32
CA ALA A 157 16.65 -12.71 11.68
C ALA A 157 15.36 -11.90 11.64
N GLU A 158 14.35 -12.27 12.42
CA GLU A 158 13.12 -11.50 12.59
C GLU A 158 13.46 -10.10 13.09
N ARG A 159 13.67 -9.17 12.16
CA ARG A 159 13.99 -7.78 12.48
C ARG A 159 12.69 -6.98 12.58
N LYS A 160 12.61 -6.22 13.67
CA LYS A 160 11.48 -5.30 13.89
C LYS A 160 11.43 -4.26 12.77
N PRO A 161 10.23 -3.85 12.29
CA PRO A 161 10.06 -2.82 11.27
C PRO A 161 10.69 -1.44 11.61
N SER A 162 11.06 -1.24 12.89
CA SER A 162 11.75 -0.03 13.35
C SER A 162 13.16 0.14 12.81
N ASP A 163 13.85 -0.96 12.45
CA ASP A 163 15.24 -0.92 11.97
C ASP A 163 15.40 -0.37 10.55
N ASP A 164 14.32 -0.32 9.76
CA ASP A 164 14.36 0.16 8.38
C ASP A 164 14.27 1.69 8.27
N ARG A 165 14.12 2.38 9.39
CA ARG A 165 14.01 3.85 9.43
C ARG A 165 15.31 4.58 9.78
N VAL A 166 16.36 3.86 10.02
CA VAL A 166 17.69 4.43 10.30
C VAL A 166 18.70 3.85 9.35
N VAL A 167 19.42 4.71 8.64
CA VAL A 167 20.52 4.36 7.73
C VAL A 167 21.82 4.85 8.33
N HIS A 168 22.80 3.98 8.44
CA HIS A 168 24.15 4.32 8.88
C HIS A 168 25.13 4.19 7.72
N VAL A 169 25.87 5.25 7.42
CA VAL A 169 26.89 5.31 6.37
C VAL A 169 28.10 6.12 6.87
N ALA A 170 29.27 5.89 6.30
CA ALA A 170 30.43 6.74 6.55
C ALA A 170 30.41 7.98 5.66
N ALA A 171 31.18 9.02 6.03
CA ALA A 171 31.32 10.22 5.24
C ALA A 171 31.80 9.89 3.81
N ALA A 172 31.08 10.43 2.82
CA ALA A 172 31.20 10.17 1.38
C ALA A 172 30.88 8.75 0.90
N GLU A 173 30.44 7.85 1.78
CA GLU A 173 29.85 6.59 1.35
C GLU A 173 28.50 6.82 0.67
N VAL A 174 28.19 5.99 -0.33
CA VAL A 174 26.91 6.07 -1.05
C VAL A 174 25.81 5.41 -0.22
N ALA A 175 24.89 6.21 0.29
CA ALA A 175 23.66 5.75 0.89
C ALA A 175 22.65 5.37 -0.19
N ARG A 176 21.86 4.33 0.06
CA ARG A 176 20.82 3.85 -0.84
C ARG A 176 19.48 3.75 -0.13
N LEU A 177 18.50 4.41 -0.70
CA LEU A 177 17.11 4.37 -0.23
C LEU A 177 16.21 3.78 -1.31
N VAL A 178 15.03 3.34 -0.92
CA VAL A 178 13.98 2.88 -1.82
C VAL A 178 12.66 3.53 -1.43
N VAL A 179 11.98 4.09 -2.41
CA VAL A 179 10.60 4.55 -2.29
C VAL A 179 9.70 3.46 -2.87
N HIS A 180 8.72 2.99 -2.09
CA HIS A 180 7.68 2.09 -2.58
C HIS A 180 6.43 2.91 -2.90
N ALA A 181 6.07 2.97 -4.17
CA ALA A 181 4.85 3.61 -4.62
C ALA A 181 3.63 2.80 -4.19
N ARG A 182 2.62 3.51 -3.66
CA ARG A 182 1.36 2.90 -3.21
C ARG A 182 0.17 3.73 -3.65
N ASP A 183 -0.95 3.07 -3.89
CA ASP A 183 -2.23 3.73 -4.13
C ASP A 183 -2.82 4.32 -2.84
N ARG A 184 -3.97 4.99 -2.93
CA ARG A 184 -4.64 5.62 -1.79
C ARG A 184 -5.11 4.64 -0.71
N TRP A 185 -5.24 3.35 -1.04
CA TRP A 185 -5.61 2.29 -0.10
C TRP A 185 -4.39 1.58 0.50
N GLY A 186 -3.18 1.99 0.11
CA GLY A 186 -1.93 1.45 0.62
C GLY A 186 -1.44 0.21 -0.13
N ASN A 187 -2.08 -0.19 -1.23
CA ASN A 187 -1.59 -1.30 -2.06
C ASN A 187 -0.31 -0.90 -2.78
N ARG A 188 0.68 -1.79 -2.77
CA ARG A 188 1.93 -1.58 -3.50
C ARG A 188 1.67 -1.63 -4.99
N ARG A 189 2.19 -0.68 -5.73
CA ARG A 189 2.15 -0.69 -7.19
C ARG A 189 3.04 -1.81 -7.73
N ALA A 190 2.58 -2.49 -8.79
CA ALA A 190 3.33 -3.58 -9.41
C ALA A 190 4.34 -3.09 -10.47
N ALA A 191 4.13 -1.88 -10.99
CA ALA A 191 4.97 -1.29 -12.01
C ALA A 191 5.13 0.23 -11.76
N PRO A 192 6.22 0.85 -12.23
CA PRO A 192 6.38 2.28 -12.19
C PRO A 192 5.37 2.97 -13.10
N SER A 193 5.05 4.23 -12.80
CA SER A 193 4.27 5.11 -13.67
C SER A 193 5.16 6.22 -14.20
N ALA A 194 4.91 6.66 -15.44
CA ALA A 194 5.60 7.80 -16.02
C ALA A 194 5.31 9.11 -15.26
N GLU A 195 4.19 9.17 -14.52
CA GLU A 195 3.81 10.32 -13.71
C GLU A 195 4.44 10.33 -12.31
N ASP A 196 5.11 9.26 -11.93
CA ASP A 196 5.72 9.10 -10.62
C ASP A 196 7.15 9.65 -10.58
N GLU A 197 7.29 10.95 -10.61
CA GLU A 197 8.58 11.65 -10.45
C GLU A 197 8.89 11.81 -8.95
N PHE A 198 9.57 10.82 -8.38
CA PHE A 198 10.05 10.91 -7.00
C PHE A 198 11.38 11.63 -6.93
N TYR A 199 11.52 12.50 -5.92
CA TYR A 199 12.83 13.02 -5.49
C TYR A 199 12.95 12.95 -3.96
N VAL A 200 14.17 12.84 -3.46
CA VAL A 200 14.47 12.76 -2.03
C VAL A 200 15.35 13.92 -1.63
N THR A 201 14.93 14.67 -0.62
CA THR A 201 15.76 15.68 0.04
C THR A 201 16.40 15.10 1.29
N VAL A 202 17.67 15.44 1.56
CA VAL A 202 18.40 14.99 2.76
C VAL A 202 18.91 16.21 3.50
N ARG A 203 18.26 16.52 4.63
CA ARG A 203 18.55 17.74 5.42
C ARG A 203 19.05 17.40 6.82
N PRO A 204 19.93 18.20 7.43
CA PRO A 204 20.37 18.00 8.80
C PRO A 204 19.19 17.97 9.77
N SER A 205 19.19 17.03 10.71
CA SER A 205 18.21 16.96 11.78
C SER A 205 18.59 17.96 12.87
N GLY A 206 17.66 18.85 13.25
CA GLY A 206 17.89 19.77 14.35
C GLY A 206 17.95 21.26 13.99
N GLY A 207 17.55 21.63 12.76
CA GLY A 207 17.27 23.04 12.41
C GLY A 207 18.46 23.98 12.44
N ALA A 208 19.70 23.53 12.60
CA ALA A 208 20.85 24.37 12.41
C ALA A 208 20.88 24.86 10.95
N PRO A 209 20.93 26.18 10.68
CA PRO A 209 21.11 26.67 9.34
C PRO A 209 22.49 26.24 8.90
N VAL A 210 22.55 25.10 8.19
CA VAL A 210 23.72 24.77 7.40
C VAL A 210 23.71 25.79 6.29
N ALA A 211 24.72 26.67 6.25
CA ALA A 211 24.96 27.52 5.10
C ALA A 211 24.74 26.64 3.86
N ALA A 212 23.84 27.08 2.98
CA ALA A 212 23.41 26.36 1.79
C ALA A 212 24.65 25.86 1.04
N ALA A 213 25.10 24.67 1.38
CA ALA A 213 26.13 23.99 0.66
C ALA A 213 25.44 23.33 -0.53
N ALA A 214 26.13 23.29 -1.65
CA ALA A 214 25.72 22.68 -2.91
C ALA A 214 25.27 21.20 -2.81
N ASP A 215 25.17 20.65 -1.60
CA ASP A 215 24.74 19.30 -1.27
C ASP A 215 23.22 19.15 -1.04
N ASP A 216 22.43 20.24 -1.19
CA ASP A 216 20.98 20.23 -0.89
C ASP A 216 20.11 19.91 -2.12
N GLU A 217 20.73 19.59 -3.24
CA GLU A 217 20.01 19.15 -4.43
C GLU A 217 19.30 17.83 -4.14
N GLY A 218 17.98 17.81 -4.38
CA GLY A 218 17.17 16.61 -4.28
C GLY A 218 17.67 15.53 -5.23
N CYS A 219 17.75 14.31 -4.79
CA CYS A 219 18.15 13.17 -5.60
C CYS A 219 16.93 12.57 -6.28
N ALA A 220 16.95 12.43 -7.60
CA ALA A 220 15.89 11.81 -8.38
C ALA A 220 15.80 10.31 -8.09
N GLY A 221 14.59 9.77 -8.10
CA GLY A 221 14.32 8.35 -7.95
C GLY A 221 14.40 7.62 -9.29
N GLU A 222 15.17 6.55 -9.34
CA GLU A 222 15.27 5.67 -10.51
C GLU A 222 14.27 4.52 -10.39
N ALA A 223 13.41 4.36 -11.40
CA ALA A 223 12.41 3.30 -11.44
C ALA A 223 13.04 1.91 -11.53
N ARG A 224 12.54 0.94 -10.73
CA ARG A 224 13.07 -0.42 -10.62
C ARG A 224 12.25 -1.49 -11.31
N GLY A 225 11.15 -1.14 -11.97
CA GLY A 225 10.29 -2.09 -12.68
C GLY A 225 9.26 -2.82 -11.78
N ASP A 226 9.43 -2.79 -10.45
CA ASP A 226 8.54 -3.43 -9.46
C ASP A 226 7.66 -2.44 -8.67
N GLY A 227 7.44 -1.25 -9.24
CA GLY A 227 6.71 -0.16 -8.60
C GLY A 227 7.48 0.47 -7.44
N SER A 228 8.80 0.27 -7.37
CA SER A 228 9.69 0.98 -6.46
C SER A 228 10.71 1.83 -7.20
N TYR A 229 11.28 2.81 -6.48
CA TYR A 229 12.22 3.79 -7.01
C TYR A 229 13.46 3.81 -6.12
N ALA A 230 14.63 3.55 -6.69
CA ALA A 230 15.89 3.63 -5.97
C ALA A 230 16.41 5.07 -5.96
N VAL A 231 16.91 5.50 -4.82
CA VAL A 231 17.56 6.80 -4.65
C VAL A 231 18.94 6.60 -4.04
N THR A 232 19.94 7.24 -4.61
CA THR A 232 21.30 7.22 -4.11
C THR A 232 21.78 8.62 -3.80
N PHE A 233 22.50 8.78 -2.71
CA PHE A 233 23.14 10.04 -2.33
C PHE A 233 24.38 9.77 -1.48
N SER A 234 25.22 10.79 -1.32
CA SER A 234 26.35 10.76 -0.39
C SER A 234 26.43 12.07 0.39
N ARG A 235 26.99 12.04 1.60
CA ARG A 235 27.25 13.21 2.42
C ARG A 235 28.67 13.14 2.96
N ARG A 236 29.39 14.28 2.86
CA ARG A 236 30.77 14.39 3.35
C ARG A 236 30.84 14.79 4.80
N ARG A 237 29.86 15.55 5.29
CA ARG A 237 29.81 16.03 6.66
C ARG A 237 29.17 15.00 7.58
N ALA A 238 29.86 14.60 8.63
CA ALA A 238 29.33 13.72 9.66
C ALA A 238 28.19 14.40 10.44
N GLY A 239 27.19 13.62 10.84
CA GLY A 239 26.02 14.16 11.54
C GLY A 239 24.75 13.33 11.31
N THR A 240 23.67 13.82 11.87
CA THR A 240 22.36 13.21 11.71
C THR A 240 21.52 14.03 10.72
N TYR A 241 20.95 13.33 9.76
CA TYR A 241 20.11 13.88 8.70
C TYR A 241 18.74 13.23 8.68
N GLU A 242 17.77 13.92 8.08
CA GLU A 242 16.47 13.37 7.73
C GLU A 242 16.33 13.33 6.21
N ALA A 243 16.09 12.14 5.66
CA ALA A 243 15.75 11.95 4.25
C ALA A 243 14.23 11.93 4.10
N ARG A 244 13.68 12.75 3.20
CA ARG A 244 12.25 12.81 2.88
C ARG A 244 12.04 12.65 1.39
N ALA A 245 11.14 11.74 1.02
CA ALA A 245 10.70 11.60 -0.36
C ALA A 245 9.55 12.57 -0.67
N TRP A 246 9.48 12.98 -1.92
CA TRP A 246 8.49 13.91 -2.45
C TRP A 246 7.97 13.37 -3.78
N LEU A 247 6.69 13.56 -4.02
CA LEU A 247 6.01 13.26 -5.27
C LEU A 247 5.08 14.42 -5.61
N ARG A 248 5.26 15.02 -6.79
CA ARG A 248 4.44 16.18 -7.23
C ARG A 248 4.38 17.34 -6.20
N GLY A 249 5.47 17.58 -5.49
CA GLY A 249 5.55 18.63 -4.46
C GLY A 249 4.97 18.27 -3.09
N GLU A 250 4.38 17.08 -2.94
CA GLU A 250 3.83 16.58 -1.69
C GLU A 250 4.80 15.58 -1.03
N ALA A 251 4.84 15.58 0.31
CA ALA A 251 5.67 14.63 1.06
C ALA A 251 5.16 13.19 0.86
N ALA A 252 6.03 12.31 0.40
CA ALA A 252 5.73 10.91 0.13
C ALA A 252 6.12 10.03 1.33
N GLY A 253 5.13 9.74 2.17
CA GLY A 253 5.30 8.93 3.36
C GLY A 253 6.07 9.60 4.48
N LYS A 254 6.64 8.77 5.38
CA LYS A 254 7.44 9.24 6.53
C LYS A 254 8.91 9.29 6.18
N GLY A 255 9.62 10.29 6.73
CA GLY A 255 11.07 10.42 6.58
C GLY A 255 11.87 9.28 7.21
N VAL A 256 13.10 9.13 6.75
CA VAL A 256 14.10 8.16 7.23
C VAL A 256 15.25 8.94 7.84
N ARG A 257 15.71 8.51 9.03
CA ARG A 257 16.88 9.07 9.69
C ARG A 257 18.14 8.51 9.07
N VAL A 258 19.08 9.38 8.71
CA VAL A 258 20.40 9.02 8.17
C VAL A 258 21.47 9.49 9.13
N VAL A 259 22.30 8.58 9.59
CA VAL A 259 23.44 8.87 10.45
C VAL A 259 24.71 8.70 9.62
N VAL A 260 25.39 9.80 9.39
CA VAL A 260 26.67 9.84 8.67
C VAL A 260 27.77 9.88 9.73
N ALA A 261 28.52 8.80 9.84
CA ALA A 261 29.69 8.73 10.70
C ALA A 261 30.90 9.38 9.98
N GLU A 262 31.88 9.75 10.78
CA GLU A 262 33.17 10.20 10.25
C GLU A 262 33.86 9.11 9.42
N GLY A 263 34.65 9.54 8.46
CA GLY A 263 35.45 8.67 7.59
C GLY A 263 36.74 8.16 8.26
N PRO A 264 37.60 7.46 7.53
CA PRO A 264 38.94 7.07 8.00
C PRO A 264 39.79 8.29 8.39
N LEU A 265 40.66 8.10 9.39
CA LEU A 265 41.61 9.12 9.84
C LEU A 265 42.47 9.64 8.67
N ASP A 266 42.59 10.93 8.57
CA ASP A 266 43.50 11.62 7.65
C ASP A 266 44.49 12.48 8.44
N PHE A 267 45.78 12.16 8.31
CA PHE A 267 46.85 12.88 9.01
C PHE A 267 46.99 14.33 8.52
N THR A 268 46.64 14.60 7.27
CA THR A 268 46.76 15.96 6.67
C THR A 268 45.70 16.90 7.21
N GLN A 269 44.58 16.40 7.66
CA GLN A 269 43.47 17.14 8.24
C GLN A 269 43.48 17.16 9.78
N SER A 270 44.31 16.29 10.38
CA SER A 270 44.47 16.20 11.84
C SER A 270 45.50 17.21 12.33
N GLY A 271 45.31 17.68 13.54
CA GLY A 271 46.20 18.68 14.14
C GLY A 271 46.46 18.39 15.59
N ALA A 272 47.45 19.07 16.14
CA ALA A 272 47.71 19.05 17.58
C ALA A 272 47.81 20.55 18.07
N ALA A 273 47.21 20.79 19.22
CA ALA A 273 47.20 22.12 19.87
C ALA A 273 47.42 22.02 21.39
N GLY A 274 47.99 23.06 21.96
CA GLY A 274 48.21 23.16 23.41
C GLY A 274 49.62 23.63 23.76
N ASP A 275 49.76 24.14 24.99
CA ASP A 275 51.00 24.70 25.44
C ASP A 275 52.14 23.68 25.54
N GLY A 276 51.79 22.40 25.75
CA GLY A 276 52.75 21.30 25.80
C GLY A 276 53.55 21.06 24.51
N LEU A 277 53.10 21.62 23.39
CA LEU A 277 53.82 21.56 22.12
C LEU A 277 54.88 22.68 21.99
N ARG A 278 54.82 23.69 22.83
CA ARG A 278 55.66 24.89 22.73
C ARG A 278 56.69 24.98 23.85
N VAL A 279 56.28 24.64 25.10
CA VAL A 279 57.10 24.77 26.27
C VAL A 279 56.91 23.58 27.17
N ALA A 280 58.03 22.95 27.59
CA ALA A 280 58.06 21.91 28.62
C ALA A 280 59.13 22.25 29.65
N ARG A 281 58.84 22.04 30.93
CA ARG A 281 59.83 22.19 32.04
C ARG A 281 60.14 20.80 32.57
N ALA A 282 61.43 20.57 32.86
CA ALA A 282 61.88 19.30 33.45
C ALA A 282 61.12 19.03 34.77
N GLY A 283 60.56 17.84 34.92
CA GLY A 283 59.82 17.41 36.10
C GLY A 283 58.39 17.95 36.23
N VAL A 284 57.91 18.76 35.28
CA VAL A 284 56.54 19.29 35.26
C VAL A 284 55.74 18.63 34.13
N PRO A 285 54.62 17.92 34.43
CA PRO A 285 53.74 17.38 33.40
C PRO A 285 53.21 18.49 32.51
N THR A 286 53.21 18.28 31.19
CA THR A 286 52.61 19.15 30.21
C THR A 286 51.68 18.35 29.28
N SER A 287 50.65 18.97 28.76
CA SER A 287 49.64 18.31 27.92
C SER A 287 49.42 19.05 26.63
N PHE A 288 48.99 18.35 25.63
CA PHE A 288 48.44 18.85 24.36
C PHE A 288 47.30 17.99 23.91
N VAL A 289 46.48 18.47 23.03
CA VAL A 289 45.30 17.78 22.45
C VAL A 289 45.60 17.47 20.99
N ILE A 290 45.32 16.24 20.60
CA ILE A 290 45.34 15.83 19.21
C ILE A 290 43.91 15.82 18.71
N GLU A 291 43.62 16.63 17.70
CA GLU A 291 42.35 16.61 16.98
C GLU A 291 42.45 15.67 15.79
N ALA A 292 41.90 14.46 15.95
CA ALA A 292 41.83 13.48 14.88
C ALA A 292 40.68 13.81 13.93
N ARG A 293 40.97 13.95 12.64
CA ARG A 293 39.98 14.31 11.62
C ARG A 293 40.05 13.34 10.42
N ASP A 294 38.92 13.19 9.74
CA ASP A 294 38.87 12.52 8.45
C ASP A 294 39.26 13.49 7.31
N ARG A 295 39.34 13.00 6.07
CA ARG A 295 39.70 13.80 4.90
C ARG A 295 38.74 14.96 4.58
N PHE A 296 37.55 14.96 5.19
CA PHE A 296 36.55 16.01 5.02
C PHE A 296 36.51 17.00 6.21
N GLY A 297 37.43 16.82 7.17
CA GLY A 297 37.54 17.67 8.36
C GLY A 297 36.57 17.29 9.50
N ASN A 298 35.85 16.17 9.38
CA ASN A 298 35.01 15.70 10.48
C ASN A 298 35.87 15.24 11.65
N LEU A 299 35.52 15.68 12.86
CA LEU A 299 36.17 15.26 14.08
C LEU A 299 35.77 13.82 14.42
N ARG A 300 36.75 13.00 14.79
CA ARG A 300 36.56 11.59 15.19
C ARG A 300 36.50 11.43 16.69
#